data_8ad05b88c2b118f3df52acfae13ba0bf
#
_entry.id   8ad05b88c2b118f3df52acfae13ba0bf
#
_cell.length_a   1.000
_cell.length_b   1.000
_cell.length_c   1.000
_cell.angle_alpha   90.00
_cell.angle_beta   90.00
_cell.angle_gamma   90.00
#
_symmetry.space_group_name_H-M   'P 1'
#
loop_
_entity.id
_entity.type
_entity.pdbx_description
1 polymer ?
#
loop_
_entity_poly.entity_id
_entity_poly.type
_entity_poly.pdbx_seq_one_letter_code
_entity_poly.pdbx_strand_id
1 'polypeptide(L)'
;MTDKAYSRAWWLKQIEAERKAHGDFRKAAQVAYDEYRGKDDKEGSERSFYPIFWANTQITHSALYAKTPKPDIRKRYQDSQVPKEVARAIERAIAFTLDQEAIDDHAHRVVDDFLIAGLGVGKVEYLPVVNEGVIATQRLRLEYIPWNCFYWEPNKDWDDVEWIAIEHFLSKA
;
A
#
# COMPACT_ATOMS: atom_id res chain seq x y z
N MET A 1 -27.92 -12.92 -19.86
CA MET A 1 -26.80 -12.30 -20.62
C MET A 1 -25.72 -11.75 -19.68
N THR A 2 -25.45 -12.38 -18.56
CA THR A 2 -24.58 -11.84 -17.48
C THR A 2 -23.29 -12.64 -17.25
N ASP A 3 -22.99 -13.66 -18.08
CA ASP A 3 -21.83 -14.55 -17.85
C ASP A 3 -20.50 -14.18 -18.55
N LYS A 4 -20.44 -13.05 -19.28
CA LYS A 4 -19.20 -12.61 -19.93
C LYS A 4 -18.41 -11.56 -19.14
N ALA A 5 -19.07 -10.79 -18.29
CA ALA A 5 -18.42 -9.88 -17.37
C ALA A 5 -17.76 -10.70 -16.25
N TYR A 6 -16.49 -10.41 -15.94
CA TYR A 6 -15.69 -11.09 -14.90
C TYR A 6 -15.17 -12.50 -15.27
N SER A 7 -15.24 -12.92 -16.54
CA SER A 7 -14.54 -14.14 -16.98
C SER A 7 -13.01 -13.93 -16.93
N ARG A 8 -12.23 -15.04 -16.86
CA ARG A 8 -10.76 -14.97 -16.94
C ARG A 8 -10.28 -14.18 -18.18
N ALA A 9 -10.93 -14.38 -19.33
CA ALA A 9 -10.56 -13.68 -20.56
C ALA A 9 -10.85 -12.17 -20.45
N TRP A 10 -11.94 -11.79 -19.78
CA TRP A 10 -12.26 -10.39 -19.53
C TRP A 10 -11.19 -9.76 -18.63
N TRP A 11 -10.82 -10.38 -17.51
CA TRP A 11 -9.78 -9.87 -16.60
C TRP A 11 -8.43 -9.71 -17.28
N LEU A 12 -7.99 -10.70 -18.07
CA LEU A 12 -6.74 -10.59 -18.82
C LEU A 12 -6.72 -9.41 -19.77
N LYS A 13 -7.84 -9.15 -20.44
CA LYS A 13 -7.99 -7.99 -21.33
C LYS A 13 -7.92 -6.66 -20.56
N GLN A 14 -8.55 -6.58 -19.38
CA GLN A 14 -8.50 -5.37 -18.54
C GLN A 14 -7.08 -5.09 -18.04
N ILE A 15 -6.39 -6.09 -17.53
CA ILE A 15 -5.00 -5.95 -17.07
C ILE A 15 -4.07 -5.56 -18.23
N GLU A 16 -4.27 -6.11 -19.41
CA GLU A 16 -3.50 -5.73 -20.61
C GLU A 16 -3.76 -4.27 -21.01
N ALA A 17 -5.01 -3.83 -20.95
CA ALA A 17 -5.38 -2.45 -21.22
C ALA A 17 -4.74 -1.48 -20.20
N GLU A 18 -4.74 -1.83 -18.92
CA GLU A 18 -4.06 -1.09 -17.87
C GLU A 18 -2.55 -0.99 -18.12
N ARG A 19 -1.89 -2.13 -18.40
CA ARG A 19 -0.45 -2.16 -18.69
C ARG A 19 -0.07 -1.27 -19.88
N LYS A 20 -0.95 -1.15 -20.86
CA LYS A 20 -0.76 -0.26 -22.01
C LYS A 20 -0.96 1.20 -21.61
N ALA A 21 -2.01 1.51 -20.86
CA ALA A 21 -2.36 2.86 -20.46
C ALA A 21 -1.31 3.46 -19.50
N HIS A 22 -0.85 2.68 -18.52
CA HIS A 22 0.14 3.10 -17.52
C HIS A 22 1.58 2.69 -17.85
N GLY A 23 1.84 2.25 -19.10
CA GLY A 23 3.16 1.77 -19.52
C GLY A 23 4.28 2.78 -19.34
N ASP A 24 4.03 4.06 -19.61
CA ASP A 24 5.03 5.12 -19.45
C ASP A 24 5.28 5.44 -17.97
N PHE A 25 4.23 5.44 -17.14
CA PHE A 25 4.38 5.56 -15.68
C PHE A 25 5.25 4.41 -15.12
N ARG A 26 4.96 3.16 -15.49
CA ARG A 26 5.71 2.00 -15.02
C ARG A 26 7.17 2.02 -15.42
N LYS A 27 7.47 2.47 -16.65
CA LYS A 27 8.85 2.66 -17.13
C LYS A 27 9.57 3.75 -16.33
N ALA A 28 8.93 4.90 -16.13
CA ALA A 28 9.51 6.00 -15.36
C ALA A 28 9.76 5.59 -13.90
N ALA A 29 8.82 4.89 -13.26
CA ALA A 29 8.98 4.37 -11.92
C ALA A 29 10.14 3.37 -11.81
N GLN A 30 10.31 2.48 -12.80
CA GLN A 30 11.43 1.53 -12.82
C GLN A 30 12.78 2.27 -12.95
N VAL A 31 12.87 3.28 -13.83
CA VAL A 31 14.08 4.10 -13.97
C VAL A 31 14.41 4.80 -12.66
N ALA A 32 13.42 5.40 -11.99
CA ALA A 32 13.60 6.05 -10.69
C ALA A 32 14.11 5.06 -9.62
N TYR A 33 13.60 3.83 -9.60
CA TYR A 33 14.07 2.78 -8.70
C TYR A 33 15.51 2.34 -8.98
N ASP A 34 15.86 2.22 -10.25
CA ASP A 34 17.22 1.82 -10.65
C ASP A 34 18.22 2.93 -10.30
N GLU A 35 17.85 4.19 -10.49
CA GLU A 35 18.63 5.34 -10.04
C GLU A 35 18.76 5.41 -8.52
N TYR A 36 17.66 5.20 -7.79
CA TYR A 36 17.66 5.15 -6.33
C TYR A 36 18.60 4.06 -5.78
N ARG A 37 18.67 2.91 -6.45
CA ARG A 37 19.55 1.78 -6.10
C ARG A 37 20.99 1.93 -6.58
N GLY A 38 21.28 2.98 -7.34
CA GLY A 38 22.60 3.20 -7.92
C GLY A 38 22.98 2.18 -8.99
N LYS A 39 21.99 1.61 -9.67
CA LYS A 39 22.25 0.78 -10.84
C LYS A 39 22.63 1.69 -12.00
N ASP A 40 23.93 1.80 -12.27
CA ASP A 40 24.41 2.49 -13.45
C ASP A 40 24.50 1.46 -14.59
N ASP A 41 23.75 1.67 -15.67
CA ASP A 41 23.74 0.79 -16.86
C ASP A 41 25.04 0.88 -17.67
N LYS A 42 26.02 1.63 -17.21
CA LYS A 42 27.31 1.83 -17.88
C LYS A 42 28.41 1.08 -17.14
N GLU A 43 28.58 -0.18 -17.48
CA GLU A 43 29.81 -0.93 -17.18
C GLU A 43 31.02 -0.10 -17.63
N GLY A 44 31.88 0.30 -16.67
CA GLY A 44 33.16 0.97 -16.93
C GLY A 44 33.22 2.46 -16.59
N SER A 45 32.22 3.07 -16.00
CA SER A 45 32.29 4.43 -15.48
C SER A 45 32.91 4.44 -14.08
N GLU A 46 34.16 4.87 -13.94
CA GLU A 46 34.81 5.23 -12.67
C GLU A 46 34.21 6.50 -12.03
N ARG A 47 32.98 6.85 -12.37
CA ARG A 47 32.30 8.00 -11.76
C ARG A 47 31.96 7.66 -10.32
N SER A 48 32.51 8.42 -9.39
CA SER A 48 32.09 8.43 -7.99
C SER A 48 30.59 8.68 -7.94
N PHE A 49 29.81 7.62 -7.66
CA PHE A 49 28.36 7.70 -7.51
C PHE A 49 28.06 8.52 -6.25
N TYR A 50 27.49 9.70 -6.41
CA TYR A 50 26.99 10.48 -5.29
C TYR A 50 25.48 10.26 -5.17
N PRO A 51 24.99 9.56 -4.15
CA PRO A 51 23.59 9.14 -4.05
C PRO A 51 22.67 10.29 -3.60
N ILE A 52 22.65 11.38 -4.37
CA ILE A 52 21.84 12.58 -4.05
C ILE A 52 20.36 12.20 -3.99
N PHE A 53 19.89 11.42 -4.96
CA PHE A 53 18.50 11.00 -5.00
C PHE A 53 18.13 10.16 -3.77
N TRP A 54 18.96 9.19 -3.42
CA TRP A 54 18.79 8.41 -2.20
C TRP A 54 18.78 9.30 -0.95
N ALA A 55 19.76 10.18 -0.79
CA ALA A 55 19.87 11.06 0.38
C ALA A 55 18.64 11.98 0.52
N ASN A 56 18.19 12.60 -0.57
CA ASN A 56 17.00 13.45 -0.57
C ASN A 56 15.73 12.65 -0.25
N THR A 57 15.60 11.43 -0.78
CA THR A 57 14.48 10.54 -0.48
C THR A 57 14.46 10.21 1.02
N GLN A 58 15.59 9.87 1.64
CA GLN A 58 15.67 9.57 3.07
C GLN A 58 15.30 10.77 3.95
N ILE A 59 15.76 11.97 3.59
CA ILE A 59 15.39 13.20 4.30
C ILE A 59 13.88 13.44 4.20
N THR A 60 13.33 13.35 2.99
CA THR A 60 11.90 13.56 2.75
C THR A 60 11.05 12.49 3.42
N HIS A 61 11.50 11.23 3.36
CA HIS A 61 10.85 10.11 4.06
C HIS A 61 10.74 10.38 5.56
N SER A 62 11.84 10.77 6.21
CA SER A 62 11.86 11.08 7.65
C SER A 62 10.97 12.26 8.02
N ALA A 63 10.77 13.23 7.11
CA ALA A 63 9.87 14.35 7.31
C ALA A 63 8.39 13.97 7.15
N LEU A 64 8.07 13.04 6.23
CA LEU A 64 6.71 12.59 5.98
C LEU A 64 6.23 11.54 7.00
N TYR A 65 7.12 10.61 7.35
CA TYR A 65 6.80 9.50 8.23
C TYR A 65 7.94 9.24 9.22
N ALA A 66 7.85 9.83 10.40
CA ALA A 66 8.86 9.68 11.45
C ALA A 66 8.53 8.54 12.42
N LYS A 67 7.25 8.21 12.60
CA LYS A 67 6.78 7.17 13.53
C LYS A 67 5.30 6.85 13.27
N THR A 68 4.85 5.69 13.74
CA THR A 68 3.44 5.28 13.73
C THR A 68 2.55 6.36 14.38
N PRO A 69 1.48 6.82 13.70
CA PRO A 69 0.56 7.80 14.24
C PRO A 69 -0.17 7.23 15.47
N LYS A 70 -0.33 8.07 16.49
CA LYS A 70 -1.11 7.69 17.66
C LYS A 70 -2.61 7.87 17.36
N PRO A 71 -3.46 6.89 17.69
CA PRO A 71 -4.90 7.03 17.57
C PRO A 71 -5.42 8.11 18.52
N ASP A 72 -6.32 8.96 18.03
CA ASP A 72 -7.04 9.97 18.83
C ASP A 72 -8.54 9.79 18.57
N ILE A 73 -9.25 9.24 19.54
CA ILE A 73 -10.67 8.94 19.42
C ILE A 73 -11.49 10.03 20.10
N ARG A 74 -12.24 10.77 19.29
CA ARG A 74 -13.11 11.86 19.74
C ARG A 74 -14.58 11.53 19.50
N LYS A 75 -15.42 12.01 20.40
CA LYS A 75 -16.87 11.93 20.20
C LYS A 75 -17.27 12.76 18.98
N ARG A 76 -18.08 12.20 18.10
CA ARG A 76 -18.62 12.93 16.94
C ARG A 76 -19.65 14.00 17.36
N TYR A 77 -20.47 13.68 18.38
CA TYR A 77 -21.50 14.57 18.90
C TYR A 77 -21.28 14.78 20.39
N GLN A 78 -21.40 16.04 20.86
CA GLN A 78 -21.20 16.40 22.27
C GLN A 78 -22.21 15.74 23.21
N ASP A 79 -23.46 15.54 22.74
CA ASP A 79 -24.55 14.93 23.50
C ASP A 79 -24.49 13.37 23.52
N SER A 80 -23.48 12.76 22.91
CA SER A 80 -23.31 11.31 22.95
C SER A 80 -23.07 10.86 24.39
N GLN A 81 -23.86 9.88 24.87
CA GLN A 81 -23.70 9.26 26.19
C GLN A 81 -22.51 8.30 26.27
N VAL A 82 -21.70 8.17 25.21
CA VAL A 82 -20.53 7.30 25.22
C VAL A 82 -19.51 7.82 26.25
N PRO A 83 -19.20 7.02 27.28
CA PRO A 83 -18.23 7.41 28.30
C PRO A 83 -16.83 7.66 27.71
N LYS A 84 -16.07 8.55 28.34
CA LYS A 84 -14.65 8.78 27.97
C LYS A 84 -13.80 7.51 28.07
N GLU A 85 -14.18 6.61 28.98
CA GLU A 85 -13.52 5.32 29.18
C GLU A 85 -13.60 4.44 27.93
N VAL A 86 -14.72 4.46 27.23
CA VAL A 86 -14.89 3.71 25.97
C VAL A 86 -13.98 4.23 24.88
N ALA A 87 -13.88 5.57 24.72
CA ALA A 87 -12.95 6.16 23.76
C ALA A 87 -11.50 5.74 24.05
N ARG A 88 -11.09 5.82 25.34
CA ARG A 88 -9.76 5.37 25.75
C ARG A 88 -9.51 3.87 25.55
N ALA A 89 -10.55 3.04 25.77
CA ALA A 89 -10.44 1.60 25.50
C ALA A 89 -10.23 1.32 24.01
N ILE A 90 -10.94 2.04 23.13
CA ILE A 90 -10.77 1.94 21.67
C ILE A 90 -9.39 2.44 21.26
N GLU A 91 -8.90 3.57 21.78
CA GLU A 91 -7.54 4.08 21.51
C GLU A 91 -6.47 3.03 21.84
N ARG A 92 -6.59 2.40 23.03
CA ARG A 92 -5.66 1.34 23.45
C ARG A 92 -5.73 0.11 22.56
N ALA A 93 -6.92 -0.31 22.18
CA ALA A 93 -7.13 -1.45 21.29
C ALA A 93 -6.51 -1.19 19.91
N ILE A 94 -6.72 0.02 19.35
CA ILE A 94 -6.13 0.40 18.07
C ILE A 94 -4.60 0.48 18.20
N ALA A 95 -4.07 1.15 19.23
CA ALA A 95 -2.63 1.25 19.45
C ALA A 95 -1.98 -0.14 19.57
N PHE A 96 -2.60 -1.06 20.28
CA PHE A 96 -2.15 -2.44 20.40
C PHE A 96 -2.15 -3.16 19.04
N THR A 97 -3.21 -2.99 18.24
CA THR A 97 -3.28 -3.59 16.89
C THR A 97 -2.19 -3.03 15.98
N LEU A 98 -1.96 -1.72 16.00
CA LEU A 98 -0.92 -1.06 15.20
C LEU A 98 0.47 -1.61 15.52
N ASP A 99 0.75 -1.86 16.79
CA ASP A 99 2.03 -2.42 17.27
C ASP A 99 2.17 -3.91 16.90
N GLN A 100 1.14 -4.70 17.16
CA GLN A 100 1.13 -6.15 16.87
C GLN A 100 1.31 -6.47 15.39
N GLU A 101 0.77 -5.66 14.50
CA GLU A 101 0.80 -5.88 13.05
C GLU A 101 2.01 -5.26 12.37
N ALA A 102 2.98 -4.73 13.14
CA ALA A 102 4.18 -4.07 12.62
C ALA A 102 3.84 -3.06 11.51
N ILE A 103 2.76 -2.28 11.71
CA ILE A 103 2.24 -1.33 10.71
C ILE A 103 3.31 -0.32 10.31
N ASP A 104 4.23 -0.01 11.22
CA ASP A 104 5.35 0.88 10.98
C ASP A 104 6.20 0.41 9.78
N ASP A 105 6.60 -0.86 9.76
CA ASP A 105 7.41 -1.43 8.67
C ASP A 105 6.67 -1.40 7.32
N HIS A 106 5.37 -1.66 7.32
CA HIS A 106 4.56 -1.58 6.10
C HIS A 106 4.39 -0.14 5.62
N ALA A 107 4.15 0.79 6.55
CA ALA A 107 3.98 2.20 6.23
C ALA A 107 5.27 2.81 5.67
N HIS A 108 6.44 2.48 6.22
CA HIS A 108 7.73 2.88 5.67
C HIS A 108 7.88 2.48 4.20
N ARG A 109 7.56 1.24 3.85
CA ARG A 109 7.64 0.75 2.46
C ARG A 109 6.64 1.45 1.53
N VAL A 110 5.43 1.75 2.02
CA VAL A 110 4.42 2.50 1.26
C VAL A 110 4.92 3.92 0.97
N VAL A 111 5.55 4.57 1.95
CA VAL A 111 6.11 5.92 1.78
C VAL A 111 7.32 5.90 0.84
N ASP A 112 8.19 4.89 0.93
CA ASP A 112 9.30 4.72 0.00
C ASP A 112 8.82 4.59 -1.44
N ASP A 113 7.84 3.71 -1.71
CA ASP A 113 7.27 3.55 -3.04
C ASP A 113 6.60 4.85 -3.54
N PHE A 114 5.90 5.56 -2.65
CA PHE A 114 5.31 6.85 -3.00
C PHE A 114 6.36 7.88 -3.39
N LEU A 115 7.49 7.96 -2.68
CA LEU A 115 8.56 8.91 -2.96
C LEU A 115 9.37 8.56 -4.20
N ILE A 116 9.59 7.28 -4.48
CA ILE A 116 10.45 6.82 -5.56
C ILE A 116 9.64 6.63 -6.85
N ALA A 117 8.56 5.84 -6.78
CA ALA A 117 7.73 5.50 -7.93
C ALA A 117 6.56 6.46 -8.17
N GLY A 118 6.22 7.29 -7.17
CA GLY A 118 5.03 8.14 -7.21
C GLY A 118 3.73 7.42 -6.85
N LEU A 119 3.79 6.16 -6.40
CA LEU A 119 2.63 5.35 -6.02
C LEU A 119 2.95 4.49 -4.81
N GLY A 120 2.33 4.77 -3.67
CA GLY A 120 2.40 3.94 -2.46
C GLY A 120 1.06 3.26 -2.20
N VAL A 121 1.06 1.94 -2.04
CA VAL A 121 -0.17 1.15 -1.85
C VAL A 121 -0.11 0.35 -0.57
N GLY A 122 -1.10 0.55 0.30
CA GLY A 122 -1.35 -0.26 1.49
C GLY A 122 -2.72 -0.90 1.44
N LYS A 123 -2.82 -2.19 1.77
CA LYS A 123 -4.07 -2.94 1.83
C LYS A 123 -4.41 -3.24 3.28
N VAL A 124 -5.62 -2.88 3.69
CA VAL A 124 -6.15 -3.26 5.00
C VAL A 124 -7.03 -4.49 4.84
N GLU A 125 -6.72 -5.53 5.59
CA GLU A 125 -7.48 -6.78 5.62
C GLU A 125 -8.09 -7.02 7.00
N TYR A 126 -9.32 -7.51 6.99
CA TYR A 126 -9.98 -8.04 8.18
C TYR A 126 -9.99 -9.56 8.13
N LEU A 127 -9.34 -10.19 9.10
CA LEU A 127 -9.14 -11.64 9.16
C LEU A 127 -9.86 -12.22 10.41
N PRO A 128 -11.13 -12.61 10.29
CA PRO A 128 -11.82 -13.30 11.36
C PRO A 128 -11.41 -14.78 11.40
N VAL A 129 -11.08 -15.29 12.58
CA VAL A 129 -10.95 -16.73 12.81
C VAL A 129 -12.27 -17.25 13.34
N VAL A 130 -12.93 -18.09 12.55
CA VAL A 130 -14.25 -18.68 12.91
C VAL A 130 -14.06 -20.12 13.37
N ASN A 131 -14.44 -20.43 14.60
CA ASN A 131 -14.52 -21.78 15.15
C ASN A 131 -15.99 -22.13 15.40
N GLU A 132 -16.45 -23.23 14.82
CA GLU A 132 -17.83 -23.73 14.98
C GLU A 132 -18.94 -22.68 14.72
N GLY A 133 -18.68 -21.79 13.72
CA GLY A 133 -19.63 -20.73 13.36
C GLY A 133 -19.59 -19.49 14.25
N VAL A 134 -18.73 -19.45 15.26
CA VAL A 134 -18.51 -18.29 16.13
C VAL A 134 -17.16 -17.66 15.84
N ILE A 135 -17.09 -16.32 15.79
CA ILE A 135 -15.83 -15.60 15.65
C ILE A 135 -15.04 -15.76 16.95
N ALA A 136 -13.99 -16.59 16.92
CA ALA A 136 -13.10 -16.83 18.04
C ALA A 136 -12.09 -15.67 18.24
N THR A 137 -11.53 -15.18 17.15
CA THR A 137 -10.61 -14.03 17.16
C THR A 137 -10.82 -13.18 15.91
N GLN A 138 -10.46 -11.90 16.03
CA GLN A 138 -10.51 -10.94 14.93
C GLN A 138 -9.16 -10.27 14.83
N ARG A 139 -8.64 -10.14 13.62
CA ARG A 139 -7.36 -9.50 13.34
C ARG A 139 -7.52 -8.53 12.20
N LEU A 140 -6.96 -7.35 12.35
CA LEU A 140 -6.74 -6.40 11.26
C LEU A 140 -5.28 -6.54 10.85
N ARG A 141 -5.04 -6.55 9.55
CA ARG A 141 -3.71 -6.60 8.97
C ARG A 141 -3.55 -5.47 7.99
N LEU A 142 -2.43 -4.77 8.05
CA LEU A 142 -1.98 -3.90 6.97
C LEU A 142 -0.91 -4.65 6.17
N GLU A 143 -1.12 -4.76 4.87
CA GLU A 143 -0.18 -5.36 3.93
C GLU A 143 0.34 -4.30 2.98
N TYR A 144 1.65 -4.19 2.86
CA TYR A 144 2.28 -3.39 1.81
C TYR A 144 2.16 -4.10 0.47
N ILE A 145 1.69 -3.40 -0.54
CA ILE A 145 1.62 -3.88 -1.92
C ILE A 145 2.66 -3.13 -2.75
N PRO A 146 3.65 -3.81 -3.36
CA PRO A 146 4.61 -3.16 -4.22
C PRO A 146 3.91 -2.45 -5.39
N TRP A 147 4.37 -1.26 -5.74
CA TRP A 147 3.77 -0.43 -6.80
C TRP A 147 3.65 -1.16 -8.14
N ASN A 148 4.59 -2.06 -8.46
CA ASN A 148 4.60 -2.84 -9.71
C ASN A 148 3.64 -4.03 -9.69
N CYS A 149 3.12 -4.42 -8.53
CA CYS A 149 2.14 -5.50 -8.35
C CYS A 149 0.69 -4.99 -8.24
N PHE A 150 0.49 -3.68 -8.30
CA PHE A 150 -0.84 -3.06 -8.19
C PHE A 150 -1.31 -2.59 -9.56
N TYR A 151 -2.54 -2.95 -9.92
CA TYR A 151 -3.20 -2.62 -11.18
C TYR A 151 -4.56 -2.02 -10.89
N TRP A 152 -4.96 -1.01 -11.68
CA TRP A 152 -6.27 -0.36 -11.52
C TRP A 152 -6.83 0.04 -12.88
N GLU A 153 -8.11 0.24 -12.94
CA GLU A 153 -8.76 0.71 -14.15
C GLU A 153 -8.22 2.07 -14.58
N PRO A 154 -7.84 2.24 -15.87
CA PRO A 154 -7.33 3.51 -16.36
C PRO A 154 -8.45 4.55 -16.44
N ASN A 155 -8.71 5.24 -15.36
CA ASN A 155 -9.65 6.35 -15.27
C ASN A 155 -8.93 7.66 -14.94
N LYS A 156 -9.57 8.77 -15.28
CA LYS A 156 -9.04 10.11 -14.99
C LYS A 156 -9.15 10.43 -13.50
N ASP A 157 -10.28 10.07 -12.92
CA ASP A 157 -10.58 10.30 -11.51
C ASP A 157 -10.60 8.98 -10.74
N TRP A 158 -10.04 8.96 -9.55
CA TRP A 158 -9.97 7.76 -8.72
C TRP A 158 -11.36 7.27 -8.28
N ASP A 159 -12.31 8.19 -8.11
CA ASP A 159 -13.68 7.87 -7.71
C ASP A 159 -14.45 7.07 -8.78
N ASP A 160 -13.98 7.12 -10.04
CA ASP A 160 -14.57 6.39 -11.17
C ASP A 160 -13.90 5.03 -11.43
N VAL A 161 -12.95 4.63 -10.60
CA VAL A 161 -12.26 3.32 -10.71
C VAL A 161 -13.19 2.22 -10.23
N GLU A 162 -13.61 1.34 -11.16
CA GLU A 162 -14.51 0.22 -10.86
C GLU A 162 -13.79 -1.05 -10.39
N TRP A 163 -12.51 -1.22 -10.77
CA TRP A 163 -11.75 -2.40 -10.40
C TRP A 163 -10.28 -2.12 -10.08
N ILE A 164 -9.76 -2.92 -9.17
CA ILE A 164 -8.33 -3.03 -8.86
C ILE A 164 -7.91 -4.49 -8.90
N ALA A 165 -6.64 -4.76 -9.19
CA ALA A 165 -6.06 -6.09 -9.11
C ALA A 165 -4.67 -6.05 -8.47
N ILE A 166 -4.35 -7.11 -7.71
CA ILE A 166 -3.06 -7.26 -7.03
C ILE A 166 -2.41 -8.55 -7.52
N GLU A 167 -1.17 -8.45 -7.98
CA GLU A 167 -0.38 -9.60 -8.42
C GLU A 167 0.32 -10.24 -7.21
N HIS A 168 0.10 -11.55 -7.03
CA HIS A 168 0.75 -12.34 -6.00
C HIS A 168 1.61 -13.43 -6.63
N PHE A 169 2.85 -13.57 -6.13
CA PHE A 169 3.76 -14.63 -6.54
C PHE A 169 3.58 -15.84 -5.61
N LEU A 170 3.04 -16.92 -6.16
CA LEU A 170 2.88 -18.17 -5.43
C LEU A 170 4.09 -19.09 -5.73
N SER A 171 4.78 -19.55 -4.69
CA SER A 171 5.76 -20.63 -4.85
C SER A 171 5.03 -21.93 -5.21
N LYS A 172 5.58 -22.69 -6.16
CA LYS A 172 5.12 -24.08 -6.37
C LYS A 172 5.47 -24.88 -5.11
N ALA A 173 4.44 -25.46 -4.49
CA ALA A 173 4.61 -26.45 -3.43
C ALA A 173 5.27 -27.74 -3.97
#